data_3762604c58653a6447cc3dd694572b0d
#
_entry.id   3762604c58653a6447cc3dd694572b0d
#
_cell.length_a   1.000
_cell.length_b   1.000
_cell.length_c   1.000
_cell.angle_alpha   90.00
_cell.angle_beta   90.00
_cell.angle_gamma   90.00
#
_symmetry.space_group_name_H-M   'P 1'
#
loop_
_entity.id
_entity.type
_entity.pdbx_description
1 polymer ?
#
loop_
_entity_poly.entity_id
_entity_poly.type
_entity_poly.pdbx_seq_one_letter_code
_entity_poly.pdbx_strand_id
1 'polypeptide(L)'
;MTFWNLSDRDSWLGANNYPLPFDREYKPKNVYRVIKNFNPALDNAEIKEDFVPSVMNQPGQQYPMVNSQGYARFRVEAPQARSVIVSLGLGGQGGTVLHKNEEGVWVGTTDGPLDEGFHYYHLTIDGGVVNDPGAKNYYGSVRWESGIEIPAHDQDFYQVKDVPHGQVVQVLFPSPSTNSTKRAFVYLPPQYDGKKKFPVLYLQHGWGEDETAWHRQGHANLIMDNMIAAGECKPFIIVMTYGMTNEVKFGGLASFNFKNFETVLVDELVPYIDANFKTIAKKDSRAMAGLSMGGMETRNITLARPEVFGYYGLLSGGTYSPEDIKDPAQVKGIFISCGSKEGPDRIMQAAEALKAAGFNAKGYVSPGTGHEFLTWRRSLREMAPMLFQK
;
A
#
# COMPACT_ATOMS: atom_id res chain seq x y z
N MET A 1 -2.67 -30.70 19.12
CA MET A 1 -1.25 -30.98 18.80
C MET A 1 -0.46 -30.94 20.11
N THR A 2 0.39 -31.94 20.37
CA THR A 2 1.18 -32.04 21.59
C THR A 2 2.67 -31.98 21.24
N PHE A 3 3.41 -31.08 21.88
CA PHE A 3 4.86 -31.02 21.79
C PHE A 3 5.47 -31.58 23.09
N TRP A 4 6.55 -32.37 22.98
CA TRP A 4 7.22 -32.93 24.17
C TRP A 4 8.14 -31.90 24.83
N ASN A 5 8.65 -30.94 24.08
CA ASN A 5 9.45 -29.82 24.59
C ASN A 5 8.98 -28.50 23.92
N LEU A 6 9.40 -27.38 24.47
CA LEU A 6 8.99 -26.06 24.01
C LEU A 6 9.97 -25.46 22.98
N SER A 7 11.26 -25.63 23.20
CA SER A 7 12.32 -24.98 22.42
C SER A 7 13.24 -26.00 21.78
N ASP A 8 13.81 -25.66 20.60
CA ASP A 8 14.80 -26.47 19.91
C ASP A 8 16.05 -26.74 20.76
N ARG A 9 16.34 -25.87 21.74
CA ARG A 9 17.42 -26.04 22.71
C ARG A 9 17.27 -27.32 23.53
N ASP A 10 16.04 -27.65 23.87
CA ASP A 10 15.70 -28.74 24.79
C ASP A 10 15.26 -30.01 24.03
N SER A 11 15.37 -29.99 22.69
CA SER A 11 14.94 -31.10 21.84
C SER A 11 15.90 -32.29 21.90
N TRP A 12 15.35 -33.46 22.17
CA TRP A 12 16.07 -34.72 22.09
C TRP A 12 16.43 -35.14 20.64
N LEU A 13 15.76 -34.56 19.64
CA LEU A 13 16.10 -34.75 18.22
C LEU A 13 17.30 -33.92 17.78
N GLY A 14 17.86 -33.13 18.71
CA GLY A 14 18.97 -32.22 18.44
C GLY A 14 18.53 -30.87 17.92
N ALA A 15 19.13 -29.82 18.45
CA ALA A 15 18.77 -28.44 18.17
C ALA A 15 18.95 -28.04 16.69
N ASN A 16 19.71 -28.79 15.89
CA ASN A 16 19.93 -28.51 14.46
C ASN A 16 18.76 -28.95 13.56
N ASN A 17 17.83 -29.75 14.07
CA ASN A 17 16.66 -30.21 13.32
C ASN A 17 15.47 -29.26 13.42
N TYR A 18 15.57 -28.23 14.27
CA TYR A 18 14.55 -27.17 14.44
C TYR A 18 13.10 -27.68 14.59
N PRO A 19 12.81 -28.72 15.38
CA PRO A 19 11.52 -29.42 15.34
C PRO A 19 10.44 -28.77 16.20
N LEU A 20 10.74 -27.75 17.02
CA LEU A 20 9.86 -27.22 18.07
C LEU A 20 9.37 -25.79 17.78
N PRO A 21 8.31 -25.32 18.48
CA PRO A 21 7.70 -24.02 18.21
C PRO A 21 8.58 -22.79 18.49
N PHE A 22 9.58 -22.94 19.37
CA PHE A 22 10.52 -21.87 19.72
C PHE A 22 11.93 -22.25 19.29
N ASP A 23 12.74 -21.25 18.93
CA ASP A 23 14.17 -21.45 18.63
C ASP A 23 15.01 -21.66 19.91
N ARG A 24 16.33 -21.70 19.76
CA ARG A 24 17.26 -21.93 20.89
C ARG A 24 17.31 -20.80 21.90
N GLU A 25 16.92 -19.59 21.48
CA GLU A 25 16.82 -18.39 22.30
C GLU A 25 15.38 -18.17 22.83
N TYR A 26 14.52 -19.17 22.73
CA TYR A 26 13.09 -19.14 23.13
C TYR A 26 12.28 -18.09 22.36
N LYS A 27 12.71 -17.69 21.14
CA LYS A 27 11.91 -16.84 20.27
C LYS A 27 10.88 -17.68 19.51
N PRO A 28 9.63 -17.19 19.34
CA PRO A 28 8.59 -17.92 18.66
C PRO A 28 8.90 -18.05 17.15
N LYS A 29 8.87 -19.27 16.65
CA LYS A 29 8.97 -19.60 15.22
C LYS A 29 7.60 -19.48 14.54
N ASN A 30 7.59 -19.58 13.21
CA ASN A 30 6.32 -19.48 12.44
C ASN A 30 5.30 -20.53 12.87
N VAL A 31 5.71 -21.76 13.17
CA VAL A 31 4.81 -22.80 13.65
C VAL A 31 4.10 -22.41 14.97
N TYR A 32 4.75 -21.70 15.88
CA TYR A 32 4.11 -21.16 17.07
C TYR A 32 3.02 -20.13 16.72
N ARG A 33 3.30 -19.26 15.74
CA ARG A 33 2.32 -18.25 15.30
C ARG A 33 1.10 -18.89 14.67
N VAL A 34 1.29 -19.92 13.83
CA VAL A 34 0.20 -20.71 13.25
C VAL A 34 -0.66 -21.34 14.36
N ILE A 35 -0.03 -21.98 15.34
CA ILE A 35 -0.74 -22.61 16.48
C ILE A 35 -1.47 -21.57 17.32
N LYS A 36 -0.82 -20.43 17.63
CA LYS A 36 -1.43 -19.36 18.42
C LYS A 36 -2.64 -18.74 17.73
N ASN A 37 -2.58 -18.60 16.42
CA ASN A 37 -3.63 -17.99 15.61
C ASN A 37 -4.65 -19.03 15.09
N PHE A 38 -4.47 -20.31 15.41
CA PHE A 38 -5.40 -21.36 15.02
C PHE A 38 -6.80 -21.07 15.57
N ASN A 39 -7.75 -21.00 14.66
CA ASN A 39 -9.16 -20.82 14.97
C ASN A 39 -9.93 -22.08 14.55
N PRO A 40 -10.33 -22.95 15.49
CA PRO A 40 -11.06 -24.18 15.17
C PRO A 40 -12.37 -23.97 14.42
N ALA A 41 -12.99 -22.79 14.58
CA ALA A 41 -14.22 -22.44 13.87
C ALA A 41 -13.99 -22.19 12.38
N LEU A 42 -12.79 -21.71 12.02
CA LEU A 42 -12.40 -21.54 10.62
C LEU A 42 -11.96 -22.87 9.98
N ASP A 43 -11.28 -23.72 10.76
CA ASP A 43 -10.79 -25.02 10.31
C ASP A 43 -11.94 -26.02 10.00
N ASN A 44 -13.10 -25.82 10.62
CA ASN A 44 -14.32 -26.61 10.38
C ASN A 44 -15.33 -25.89 9.46
N ALA A 45 -15.01 -24.70 8.96
CA ALA A 45 -15.87 -23.99 8.02
C ALA A 45 -15.79 -24.65 6.64
N GLU A 46 -16.93 -25.03 6.09
CA GLU A 46 -17.01 -25.52 4.72
C GLU A 46 -16.58 -24.41 3.75
N ILE A 47 -15.53 -24.66 2.97
CA ILE A 47 -15.08 -23.74 1.93
C ILE A 47 -16.08 -23.78 0.77
N LYS A 48 -16.69 -22.66 0.46
CA LYS A 48 -17.61 -22.54 -0.67
C LYS A 48 -16.84 -22.68 -1.99
N GLU A 49 -17.35 -23.53 -2.87
CA GLU A 49 -16.78 -23.77 -4.20
C GLU A 49 -17.24 -22.74 -5.26
N ASP A 50 -17.48 -21.50 -4.85
CA ASP A 50 -17.87 -20.39 -5.71
C ASP A 50 -16.65 -19.55 -6.17
N PHE A 51 -15.52 -20.21 -6.41
CA PHE A 51 -14.29 -19.57 -6.86
C PHE A 51 -14.44 -18.96 -8.26
N VAL A 52 -13.98 -17.72 -8.39
CA VAL A 52 -13.89 -16.98 -9.65
C VAL A 52 -12.48 -16.47 -9.88
N PRO A 53 -12.03 -16.28 -11.14
CA PRO A 53 -10.71 -15.73 -11.43
C PRO A 53 -10.51 -14.36 -10.75
N SER A 54 -9.34 -14.14 -10.16
CA SER A 54 -9.00 -12.82 -9.61
C SER A 54 -8.97 -11.77 -10.73
N VAL A 55 -9.45 -10.57 -10.44
CA VAL A 55 -9.41 -9.42 -11.38
C VAL A 55 -7.97 -8.98 -11.69
N MET A 56 -7.00 -9.45 -10.92
CA MET A 56 -5.57 -9.19 -11.12
C MET A 56 -4.89 -10.25 -12.01
N ASN A 57 -5.64 -11.18 -12.59
CA ASN A 57 -5.06 -12.15 -13.52
C ASN A 57 -4.67 -11.52 -14.86
N GLN A 58 -3.69 -12.12 -15.52
CA GLN A 58 -3.39 -11.85 -16.93
C GLN A 58 -4.61 -12.19 -17.78
N PRO A 59 -4.81 -11.51 -18.93
CA PRO A 59 -5.94 -11.81 -19.81
C PRO A 59 -6.01 -13.30 -20.17
N GLY A 60 -7.19 -13.90 -19.95
CA GLY A 60 -7.45 -15.31 -20.25
C GLY A 60 -7.01 -16.31 -19.17
N GLN A 61 -6.29 -15.87 -18.14
CA GLN A 61 -5.86 -16.75 -17.06
C GLN A 61 -6.97 -16.97 -16.03
N GLN A 62 -7.15 -18.23 -15.63
CA GLN A 62 -8.17 -18.61 -14.64
C GLN A 62 -7.66 -18.56 -13.20
N TYR A 63 -6.35 -18.65 -12.99
CA TYR A 63 -5.73 -18.67 -11.66
C TYR A 63 -4.77 -17.48 -11.48
N PRO A 64 -4.62 -17.02 -10.22
CA PRO A 64 -5.32 -17.43 -9.02
C PRO A 64 -6.82 -17.12 -9.04
N MET A 65 -7.60 -17.90 -8.27
CA MET A 65 -9.03 -17.69 -8.07
C MET A 65 -9.31 -17.23 -6.64
N VAL A 66 -10.42 -16.53 -6.44
CA VAL A 66 -10.91 -16.10 -5.12
C VAL A 66 -12.36 -16.50 -4.96
N ASN A 67 -12.81 -16.81 -3.73
CA ASN A 67 -14.21 -17.13 -3.44
C ASN A 67 -14.89 -16.04 -2.60
N SER A 68 -16.20 -16.14 -2.40
CA SER A 68 -16.98 -15.18 -1.62
C SER A 68 -16.61 -15.08 -0.14
N GLN A 69 -15.84 -16.03 0.37
CA GLN A 69 -15.36 -16.02 1.76
C GLN A 69 -13.96 -15.41 1.90
N GLY A 70 -13.28 -15.03 0.80
CA GLY A 70 -11.92 -14.50 0.79
C GLY A 70 -10.81 -15.55 0.72
N TYR A 71 -11.14 -16.83 0.47
CA TYR A 71 -10.11 -17.83 0.18
C TYR A 71 -9.54 -17.62 -1.21
N ALA A 72 -8.22 -17.82 -1.36
CA ALA A 72 -7.55 -17.82 -2.64
C ALA A 72 -7.08 -19.22 -3.01
N ARG A 73 -7.26 -19.60 -4.29
CA ARG A 73 -6.85 -20.89 -4.83
C ARG A 73 -5.86 -20.68 -5.97
N PHE A 74 -4.76 -21.40 -5.90
CA PHE A 74 -3.64 -21.31 -6.84
C PHE A 74 -3.47 -22.58 -7.64
N ARG A 75 -2.99 -22.44 -8.88
CA ARG A 75 -2.61 -23.54 -9.77
C ARG A 75 -1.33 -23.18 -10.51
N VAL A 76 -0.30 -23.99 -10.37
CA VAL A 76 1.03 -23.74 -10.93
C VAL A 76 1.51 -24.98 -11.69
N GLU A 77 1.90 -24.81 -12.94
CA GLU A 77 2.50 -25.86 -13.76
C GLU A 77 4.02 -25.89 -13.54
N ALA A 78 4.46 -26.82 -12.71
CA ALA A 78 5.87 -27.03 -12.41
C ALA A 78 6.16 -28.54 -12.23
N PRO A 79 6.06 -29.33 -13.31
CA PRO A 79 6.08 -30.80 -13.20
C PRO A 79 7.40 -31.35 -12.64
N GLN A 80 8.52 -30.65 -12.81
CA GLN A 80 9.82 -31.07 -12.29
C GLN A 80 10.12 -30.58 -10.88
N ALA A 81 9.30 -29.67 -10.33
CA ALA A 81 9.50 -29.11 -9.00
C ALA A 81 9.24 -30.18 -7.90
N ARG A 82 9.96 -30.02 -6.81
CA ARG A 82 9.82 -30.81 -5.57
C ARG A 82 8.98 -30.09 -4.52
N SER A 83 8.91 -28.77 -4.60
CA SER A 83 8.12 -27.93 -3.70
C SER A 83 7.64 -26.67 -4.40
N VAL A 84 6.39 -26.27 -4.13
CA VAL A 84 5.84 -24.98 -4.55
C VAL A 84 5.07 -24.37 -3.38
N ILE A 85 5.43 -23.14 -3.04
CA ILE A 85 4.81 -22.38 -1.95
C ILE A 85 4.40 -21.03 -2.50
N VAL A 86 3.19 -20.59 -2.18
CA VAL A 86 2.73 -19.22 -2.40
C VAL A 86 3.03 -18.40 -1.15
N SER A 87 3.85 -17.37 -1.28
CA SER A 87 4.19 -16.47 -0.18
C SER A 87 3.41 -15.18 -0.32
N LEU A 88 2.55 -14.85 0.65
CA LEU A 88 1.68 -13.68 0.67
C LEU A 88 2.24 -12.58 1.57
N GLY A 89 2.13 -11.32 1.11
CA GLY A 89 2.53 -10.13 1.85
C GLY A 89 4.01 -9.79 1.81
N LEU A 90 4.33 -8.63 2.36
CA LEU A 90 5.69 -8.14 2.53
C LEU A 90 6.46 -9.05 3.50
N GLY A 91 7.48 -9.71 3.00
CA GLY A 91 8.31 -10.62 3.79
C GLY A 91 7.86 -12.08 3.81
N GLY A 92 6.84 -12.46 3.03
CA GLY A 92 6.46 -13.86 2.82
C GLY A 92 5.98 -14.58 4.09
N GLN A 93 5.34 -13.86 5.00
CA GLN A 93 4.81 -14.46 6.23
C GLN A 93 3.50 -15.19 5.93
N GLY A 94 3.49 -16.48 6.17
CA GLY A 94 2.30 -17.32 5.98
C GLY A 94 2.14 -17.75 4.52
N GLY A 95 2.95 -18.69 4.07
CA GLY A 95 2.84 -19.27 2.74
C GLY A 95 1.79 -20.37 2.69
N THR A 96 1.11 -20.49 1.55
CA THR A 96 0.29 -21.64 1.23
C THR A 96 1.14 -22.67 0.51
N VAL A 97 1.26 -23.87 1.07
CA VAL A 97 1.96 -24.99 0.42
C VAL A 97 1.02 -25.60 -0.61
N LEU A 98 1.48 -25.67 -1.86
CA LEU A 98 0.73 -26.35 -2.92
C LEU A 98 1.08 -27.85 -2.94
N HIS A 99 0.11 -28.65 -3.38
CA HIS A 99 0.25 -30.08 -3.52
C HIS A 99 0.19 -30.50 -4.98
N LYS A 100 1.11 -31.37 -5.38
CA LYS A 100 1.21 -31.84 -6.74
C LYS A 100 0.16 -32.93 -7.01
N ASN A 101 -0.66 -32.73 -8.03
CA ASN A 101 -1.63 -33.71 -8.45
C ASN A 101 -0.99 -34.75 -9.39
N GLU A 102 -1.76 -35.76 -9.83
CA GLU A 102 -1.30 -36.86 -10.71
C GLU A 102 -0.83 -36.34 -12.08
N GLU A 103 -1.33 -35.20 -12.53
CA GLU A 103 -0.95 -34.58 -13.81
C GLU A 103 0.35 -33.73 -13.69
N GLY A 104 0.95 -33.66 -12.51
CA GLY A 104 2.16 -32.87 -12.27
C GLY A 104 1.91 -31.38 -12.04
N VAL A 105 0.66 -30.99 -11.82
CA VAL A 105 0.24 -29.63 -11.56
C VAL A 105 0.12 -29.40 -10.05
N TRP A 106 0.65 -28.29 -9.58
CA TRP A 106 0.59 -27.88 -8.18
C TRP A 106 -0.67 -27.05 -7.93
N VAL A 107 -1.47 -27.48 -6.96
CA VAL A 107 -2.72 -26.83 -6.58
C VAL A 107 -2.82 -26.67 -5.07
N GLY A 108 -3.48 -25.61 -4.61
CA GLY A 108 -3.75 -25.38 -3.19
C GLY A 108 -4.65 -24.19 -2.98
N THR A 109 -5.35 -24.22 -1.86
CA THR A 109 -6.19 -23.13 -1.37
C THR A 109 -5.56 -22.60 -0.07
N THR A 110 -5.67 -21.31 0.22
CA THR A 110 -5.18 -20.73 1.46
C THR A 110 -5.78 -21.41 2.68
N ASP A 111 -5.02 -21.51 3.78
CA ASP A 111 -5.46 -22.17 5.03
C ASP A 111 -6.61 -21.42 5.71
N GLY A 112 -6.83 -20.17 5.36
CA GLY A 112 -7.90 -19.31 5.85
C GLY A 112 -8.20 -18.20 4.86
N PRO A 113 -9.29 -17.43 5.09
CA PRO A 113 -9.60 -16.27 4.28
C PRO A 113 -8.50 -15.21 4.42
N LEU A 114 -8.16 -14.59 3.31
CA LEU A 114 -7.27 -13.43 3.27
C LEU A 114 -8.05 -12.17 3.65
N ASP A 115 -7.34 -11.16 4.12
CA ASP A 115 -7.92 -9.84 4.31
C ASP A 115 -8.39 -9.25 2.97
N GLU A 116 -9.44 -8.45 3.01
CA GLU A 116 -9.96 -7.76 1.82
C GLU A 116 -8.92 -6.80 1.21
N GLY A 117 -8.99 -6.60 -0.10
CA GLY A 117 -8.14 -5.66 -0.82
C GLY A 117 -6.98 -6.30 -1.56
N PHE A 118 -6.01 -5.46 -1.94
CA PHE A 118 -4.85 -5.85 -2.74
C PHE A 118 -3.74 -6.44 -1.88
N HIS A 119 -3.21 -7.60 -2.33
CA HIS A 119 -2.03 -8.23 -1.72
C HIS A 119 -0.96 -8.53 -2.76
N TYR A 120 0.29 -8.27 -2.39
CA TYR A 120 1.44 -8.79 -3.12
C TYR A 120 1.63 -10.26 -2.78
N TYR A 121 2.09 -11.04 -3.75
CA TYR A 121 2.54 -12.41 -3.53
C TYR A 121 3.60 -12.84 -4.55
N HIS A 122 4.30 -13.91 -4.24
CA HIS A 122 5.19 -14.59 -5.16
C HIS A 122 5.14 -16.11 -4.94
N LEU A 123 5.69 -16.85 -5.89
CA LEU A 123 5.90 -18.29 -5.78
C LEU A 123 7.32 -18.57 -5.33
N THR A 124 7.48 -19.55 -4.45
CA THR A 124 8.78 -20.15 -4.14
C THR A 124 8.78 -21.57 -4.68
N ILE A 125 9.54 -21.81 -5.76
CA ILE A 125 9.65 -23.09 -6.44
C ILE A 125 11.04 -23.64 -6.17
N ASP A 126 11.13 -24.75 -5.44
CA ASP A 126 12.40 -25.38 -5.02
C ASP A 126 13.41 -24.39 -4.39
N GLY A 127 12.90 -23.41 -3.65
CA GLY A 127 13.69 -22.35 -3.02
C GLY A 127 13.96 -21.13 -3.92
N GLY A 128 13.66 -21.17 -5.20
CA GLY A 128 13.76 -20.03 -6.10
C GLY A 128 12.48 -19.18 -6.06
N VAL A 129 12.63 -17.87 -5.91
CA VAL A 129 11.51 -16.92 -5.87
C VAL A 129 11.19 -16.43 -7.28
N VAL A 130 9.95 -16.63 -7.72
CA VAL A 130 9.46 -16.25 -9.05
C VAL A 130 8.08 -15.63 -8.97
N ASN A 131 7.71 -14.85 -9.98
CA ASN A 131 6.34 -14.35 -10.10
C ASN A 131 5.42 -15.41 -10.69
N ASP A 132 4.15 -15.35 -10.33
CA ASP A 132 3.11 -16.17 -10.93
C ASP A 132 2.82 -15.68 -12.38
N PRO A 133 3.01 -16.53 -13.40
CA PRO A 133 2.74 -16.15 -14.78
C PRO A 133 1.25 -15.90 -15.07
N GLY A 134 0.35 -16.38 -14.20
CA GLY A 134 -1.09 -16.16 -14.29
C GLY A 134 -1.54 -14.79 -13.81
N ALA A 135 -0.72 -14.09 -13.03
CA ALA A 135 -1.07 -12.82 -12.41
C ALA A 135 -0.38 -11.61 -13.07
N LYS A 136 -1.01 -10.44 -12.97
CA LYS A 136 -0.35 -9.17 -13.28
C LYS A 136 0.71 -8.85 -12.22
N ASN A 137 1.77 -8.17 -12.65
CA ASN A 137 2.88 -7.80 -11.79
C ASN A 137 2.82 -6.34 -11.37
N TYR A 138 3.23 -6.07 -10.13
CA TYR A 138 3.26 -4.77 -9.49
C TYR A 138 4.60 -4.57 -8.80
N TYR A 139 5.16 -3.37 -8.87
CA TYR A 139 6.39 -3.09 -8.18
C TYR A 139 6.11 -2.83 -6.68
N GLY A 140 6.73 -3.64 -5.84
CA GLY A 140 6.63 -3.56 -4.39
C GLY A 140 7.73 -4.40 -3.75
N SER A 141 8.07 -4.13 -2.48
CA SER A 141 9.15 -4.83 -1.77
C SER A 141 10.53 -4.78 -2.49
N VAL A 142 10.79 -3.69 -3.21
CA VAL A 142 12.02 -3.48 -4.03
C VAL A 142 12.16 -4.48 -5.17
N ARG A 143 11.06 -5.04 -5.64
CA ARG A 143 11.01 -6.01 -6.75
C ARG A 143 9.65 -6.04 -7.42
N TRP A 144 9.55 -6.70 -8.55
CA TRP A 144 8.25 -7.06 -9.13
C TRP A 144 7.65 -8.22 -8.35
N GLU A 145 6.39 -8.06 -7.94
CA GLU A 145 5.60 -9.07 -7.25
C GLU A 145 4.32 -9.34 -8.05
N SER A 146 3.78 -10.52 -7.95
CA SER A 146 2.43 -10.82 -8.41
C SER A 146 1.41 -10.14 -7.51
N GLY A 147 0.26 -9.76 -8.06
CA GLY A 147 -0.84 -9.17 -7.30
C GLY A 147 -2.08 -10.05 -7.29
N ILE A 148 -2.79 -10.03 -6.16
CA ILE A 148 -4.13 -10.59 -6.01
C ILE A 148 -5.04 -9.58 -5.33
N GLU A 149 -6.28 -9.49 -5.77
CA GLU A 149 -7.32 -8.68 -5.12
C GLU A 149 -8.36 -9.59 -4.47
N ILE A 150 -8.56 -9.43 -3.19
CA ILE A 150 -9.67 -10.03 -2.46
C ILE A 150 -10.80 -9.02 -2.44
N PRO A 151 -11.99 -9.32 -2.99
CA PRO A 151 -13.07 -8.37 -3.07
C PRO A 151 -13.44 -7.78 -1.70
N ALA A 152 -13.38 -6.46 -1.56
CA ALA A 152 -13.80 -5.78 -0.35
C ALA A 152 -15.32 -5.53 -0.38
N HIS A 153 -15.96 -5.60 0.78
CA HIS A 153 -17.40 -5.35 0.91
C HIS A 153 -17.81 -3.94 0.45
N ASP A 154 -16.90 -2.98 0.50
CA ASP A 154 -17.10 -1.58 0.10
C ASP A 154 -16.35 -1.20 -1.20
N GLN A 155 -15.89 -2.18 -1.99
CA GLN A 155 -15.02 -1.97 -3.17
C GLN A 155 -15.60 -1.01 -4.24
N ASP A 156 -16.91 -0.74 -4.19
CA ASP A 156 -17.62 0.10 -5.15
C ASP A 156 -16.95 1.49 -5.36
N PHE A 157 -16.34 2.06 -4.32
CA PHE A 157 -15.75 3.39 -4.41
C PHE A 157 -14.46 3.45 -5.26
N TYR A 158 -13.78 2.33 -5.50
CA TYR A 158 -12.56 2.26 -6.32
C TYR A 158 -12.68 1.37 -7.56
N GLN A 159 -13.86 0.85 -7.84
CA GLN A 159 -14.12 0.11 -9.09
C GLN A 159 -14.30 1.06 -10.28
N VAL A 160 -14.11 0.51 -11.49
CA VAL A 160 -14.45 1.21 -12.72
C VAL A 160 -15.97 1.36 -12.80
N LYS A 161 -16.45 2.59 -12.95
CA LYS A 161 -17.87 2.93 -13.10
C LYS A 161 -18.10 3.63 -14.44
N ASP A 162 -19.35 3.69 -14.86
CA ASP A 162 -19.76 4.48 -16.03
C ASP A 162 -19.91 5.96 -15.63
N VAL A 163 -18.77 6.62 -15.45
CA VAL A 163 -18.62 8.04 -15.11
C VAL A 163 -17.56 8.67 -16.00
N PRO A 164 -17.48 9.99 -16.13
CA PRO A 164 -16.35 10.64 -16.81
C PRO A 164 -15.03 10.29 -16.12
N HIS A 165 -14.06 9.79 -16.90
CA HIS A 165 -12.74 9.42 -16.40
C HIS A 165 -11.69 10.48 -16.70
N GLY A 166 -10.80 10.69 -15.73
CA GLY A 166 -9.58 11.46 -15.90
C GLY A 166 -8.51 10.67 -16.67
N GLN A 167 -7.34 11.25 -16.78
CA GLN A 167 -6.18 10.65 -17.45
C GLN A 167 -5.01 10.51 -16.48
N VAL A 168 -4.27 9.42 -16.57
CA VAL A 168 -2.97 9.26 -15.90
C VAL A 168 -1.89 9.39 -16.98
N VAL A 169 -1.17 10.51 -16.97
CA VAL A 169 -0.11 10.77 -17.94
C VAL A 169 1.27 10.56 -17.32
N GLN A 170 2.16 9.94 -18.07
CA GLN A 170 3.57 9.81 -17.68
C GLN A 170 4.34 11.04 -18.12
N VAL A 171 5.16 11.59 -17.25
CA VAL A 171 6.08 12.67 -17.55
C VAL A 171 7.52 12.28 -17.17
N LEU A 172 8.47 12.85 -17.92
CA LEU A 172 9.88 12.79 -17.59
C LEU A 172 10.35 14.22 -17.27
N PHE A 173 10.99 14.39 -16.13
CA PHE A 173 11.49 15.68 -15.70
C PHE A 173 12.99 15.63 -15.36
N PRO A 174 13.74 16.69 -15.63
CA PRO A 174 15.14 16.75 -15.25
C PRO A 174 15.26 16.88 -13.72
N SER A 175 16.20 16.15 -13.15
CA SER A 175 16.57 16.23 -11.73
C SER A 175 18.05 16.50 -11.58
N PRO A 176 18.46 17.77 -11.62
CA PRO A 176 19.86 18.15 -11.50
C PRO A 176 20.51 17.68 -10.20
N SER A 177 19.78 17.69 -9.09
CA SER A 177 20.29 17.26 -7.78
C SER A 177 20.68 15.76 -7.76
N THR A 178 20.07 14.95 -8.61
CA THR A 178 20.40 13.51 -8.75
C THR A 178 21.16 13.20 -10.04
N ASN A 179 21.49 14.22 -10.84
CA ASN A 179 22.13 14.09 -12.15
C ASN A 179 21.41 13.06 -13.05
N SER A 180 20.11 13.11 -13.10
CA SER A 180 19.28 12.14 -13.84
C SER A 180 18.01 12.76 -14.40
N THR A 181 17.33 12.01 -15.28
CA THR A 181 15.94 12.26 -15.65
C THR A 181 15.06 11.32 -14.84
N LYS A 182 14.07 11.87 -14.16
CA LYS A 182 13.12 11.13 -13.34
C LYS A 182 11.76 11.03 -14.01
N ARG A 183 11.00 10.01 -13.61
CA ARG A 183 9.64 9.77 -14.08
C ARG A 183 8.66 10.15 -12.98
N ALA A 184 7.50 10.70 -13.37
CA ALA A 184 6.34 10.86 -12.53
C ALA A 184 5.08 10.51 -13.30
N PHE A 185 4.00 10.15 -12.58
CA PHE A 185 2.66 10.03 -13.15
C PHE A 185 1.78 11.15 -12.62
N VAL A 186 0.99 11.73 -13.51
CA VAL A 186 0.10 12.85 -13.21
C VAL A 186 -1.32 12.45 -13.56
N TYR A 187 -2.20 12.35 -12.56
CA TYR A 187 -3.62 12.22 -12.78
C TYR A 187 -4.21 13.61 -13.05
N LEU A 188 -4.89 13.73 -14.18
CA LEU A 188 -5.63 14.89 -14.62
C LEU A 188 -7.13 14.59 -14.49
N PRO A 189 -7.90 15.37 -13.70
CA PRO A 189 -9.31 15.08 -13.50
C PRO A 189 -10.12 15.21 -14.80
N PRO A 190 -11.32 14.60 -14.89
CA PRO A 190 -12.14 14.63 -16.13
C PRO A 190 -12.40 16.03 -16.68
N GLN A 191 -12.40 17.06 -15.80
CA GLN A 191 -12.63 18.46 -16.17
C GLN A 191 -11.37 19.19 -16.66
N TYR A 192 -10.22 18.51 -16.75
CA TYR A 192 -8.98 19.12 -17.19
C TYR A 192 -8.98 19.34 -18.70
N ASP A 193 -9.06 20.61 -19.10
CA ASP A 193 -9.16 21.04 -20.51
C ASP A 193 -7.90 21.77 -21.01
N GLY A 194 -6.86 21.82 -20.21
CA GLY A 194 -5.63 22.58 -20.51
C GLY A 194 -5.76 24.10 -20.38
N LYS A 195 -6.90 24.64 -19.95
CA LYS A 195 -7.16 26.07 -19.76
C LYS A 195 -7.41 26.43 -18.31
N LYS A 196 -8.35 25.74 -17.66
CA LYS A 196 -8.68 25.93 -16.25
C LYS A 196 -7.55 25.43 -15.35
N LYS A 197 -7.25 26.20 -14.31
CA LYS A 197 -6.25 25.84 -13.31
C LYS A 197 -6.86 25.00 -12.17
N PHE A 198 -6.10 24.01 -11.70
CA PHE A 198 -6.49 23.09 -10.63
C PHE A 198 -5.49 23.13 -9.47
N PRO A 199 -5.94 22.86 -8.24
CA PRO A 199 -5.06 22.57 -7.13
C PRO A 199 -4.34 21.21 -7.35
N VAL A 200 -3.28 20.97 -6.59
CA VAL A 200 -2.42 19.79 -6.77
C VAL A 200 -2.18 19.06 -5.47
N LEU A 201 -2.40 17.75 -5.48
CA LEU A 201 -1.97 16.81 -4.45
C LEU A 201 -0.70 16.09 -4.93
N TYR A 202 0.40 16.21 -4.19
CA TYR A 202 1.59 15.38 -4.34
C TYR A 202 1.44 14.17 -3.44
N LEU A 203 1.32 12.97 -4.04
CA LEU A 203 0.91 11.73 -3.36
C LEU A 203 2.02 10.68 -3.45
N GLN A 204 2.66 10.39 -2.31
CA GLN A 204 3.84 9.55 -2.24
C GLN A 204 3.52 8.09 -1.91
N HIS A 205 4.28 7.17 -2.53
CA HIS A 205 4.23 5.74 -2.30
C HIS A 205 5.01 5.33 -1.03
N GLY A 206 4.94 4.05 -0.67
CA GLY A 206 5.63 3.46 0.47
C GLY A 206 7.02 2.88 0.15
N TRP A 207 7.65 2.34 1.19
CA TRP A 207 8.93 1.67 1.04
C TRP A 207 8.87 0.52 0.04
N GLY A 208 9.86 0.50 -0.86
CA GLY A 208 10.00 -0.59 -1.83
C GLY A 208 9.02 -0.56 -3.00
N GLU A 209 8.16 0.43 -3.06
CA GLU A 209 7.25 0.70 -4.17
C GLU A 209 7.84 1.73 -5.14
N ASP A 210 7.10 2.13 -6.14
CA ASP A 210 7.49 3.16 -7.10
C ASP A 210 6.32 4.12 -7.43
N GLU A 211 6.55 5.04 -8.33
CA GLU A 211 5.59 6.05 -8.76
C GLU A 211 4.33 5.48 -9.43
N THR A 212 4.27 4.17 -9.69
CA THR A 212 3.07 3.51 -10.23
C THR A 212 2.10 3.05 -9.16
N ALA A 213 2.54 2.93 -7.90
CA ALA A 213 1.80 2.28 -6.84
C ALA A 213 0.39 2.89 -6.61
N TRP A 214 0.29 4.20 -6.57
CA TRP A 214 -0.98 4.85 -6.29
C TRP A 214 -2.03 4.71 -7.39
N HIS A 215 -1.63 4.75 -8.68
CA HIS A 215 -2.63 4.60 -9.75
C HIS A 215 -2.89 3.13 -10.12
N ARG A 216 -1.97 2.20 -9.80
CA ARG A 216 -2.14 0.76 -10.08
C ARG A 216 -2.72 0.00 -8.90
N GLN A 217 -1.99 -0.10 -7.78
CA GLN A 217 -2.44 -0.79 -6.57
C GLN A 217 -3.42 0.06 -5.76
N GLY A 218 -3.17 1.37 -5.70
CA GLY A 218 -3.97 2.33 -4.93
C GLY A 218 -5.28 2.77 -5.60
N HIS A 219 -5.44 2.56 -6.91
CA HIS A 219 -6.62 2.98 -7.70
C HIS A 219 -6.99 4.47 -7.52
N ALA A 220 -5.99 5.33 -7.22
CA ALA A 220 -6.23 6.74 -6.91
C ALA A 220 -7.02 7.49 -7.98
N ASN A 221 -6.76 7.19 -9.27
CA ASN A 221 -7.49 7.76 -10.39
C ASN A 221 -8.98 7.38 -10.39
N LEU A 222 -9.31 6.09 -10.14
CA LEU A 222 -10.68 5.60 -10.11
C LEU A 222 -11.45 6.13 -8.90
N ILE A 223 -10.80 6.18 -7.74
CA ILE A 223 -11.36 6.80 -6.53
C ILE A 223 -11.73 8.25 -6.82
N MET A 224 -10.83 9.02 -7.43
CA MET A 224 -11.08 10.42 -7.73
C MET A 224 -12.18 10.59 -8.79
N ASP A 225 -12.18 9.79 -9.87
CA ASP A 225 -13.22 9.84 -10.90
C ASP A 225 -14.62 9.61 -10.29
N ASN A 226 -14.76 8.58 -9.46
CA ASN A 226 -16.01 8.24 -8.80
C ASN A 226 -16.47 9.33 -7.83
N MET A 227 -15.57 9.85 -6.99
CA MET A 227 -15.87 10.91 -6.02
C MET A 227 -16.21 12.24 -6.69
N ILE A 228 -15.50 12.61 -7.75
CA ILE A 228 -15.78 13.83 -8.52
C ILE A 228 -17.15 13.73 -9.20
N ALA A 229 -17.46 12.58 -9.80
CA ALA A 229 -18.75 12.34 -10.44
C ALA A 229 -19.93 12.37 -9.44
N ALA A 230 -19.70 11.87 -8.22
CA ALA A 230 -20.67 11.93 -7.12
C ALA A 230 -20.76 13.31 -6.45
N GLY A 231 -19.88 14.26 -6.79
CA GLY A 231 -19.84 15.60 -6.15
C GLY A 231 -19.29 15.57 -4.72
N GLU A 232 -18.62 14.49 -4.31
CA GLU A 232 -18.08 14.29 -2.96
C GLU A 232 -16.79 15.06 -2.72
N CYS A 233 -16.05 15.41 -3.77
CA CYS A 233 -14.83 16.22 -3.67
C CYS A 233 -14.66 17.16 -4.86
N LYS A 234 -13.80 18.17 -4.69
CA LYS A 234 -13.40 19.05 -5.78
C LYS A 234 -12.42 18.35 -6.70
N PRO A 235 -12.45 18.61 -8.02
CA PRO A 235 -11.43 18.11 -8.92
C PRO A 235 -10.06 18.77 -8.66
N PHE A 236 -9.01 17.95 -8.60
CA PHE A 236 -7.63 18.36 -8.46
C PHE A 236 -6.69 17.41 -9.23
N ILE A 237 -5.49 17.90 -9.51
CA ILE A 237 -4.40 17.10 -10.10
C ILE A 237 -3.73 16.28 -9.00
N ILE A 238 -3.35 15.02 -9.29
CA ILE A 238 -2.49 14.23 -8.40
C ILE A 238 -1.16 13.99 -9.10
N VAL A 239 -0.06 14.25 -8.41
CA VAL A 239 1.31 13.97 -8.87
C VAL A 239 1.89 12.86 -8.02
N MET A 240 2.29 11.76 -8.68
CA MET A 240 2.87 10.57 -8.08
C MET A 240 4.30 10.43 -8.61
N THR A 241 5.30 10.46 -7.74
CA THR A 241 6.71 10.39 -8.13
C THR A 241 7.47 9.40 -7.26
N TYR A 242 8.65 9.00 -7.75
CA TYR A 242 9.54 8.09 -7.03
C TYR A 242 10.25 8.83 -5.89
N GLY A 243 9.93 8.45 -4.65
CA GLY A 243 10.43 9.09 -3.43
C GLY A 243 11.81 8.62 -2.98
N MET A 244 12.34 7.53 -3.57
CA MET A 244 13.58 6.92 -3.13
C MET A 244 14.75 7.43 -4.00
N THR A 245 15.54 8.36 -3.49
CA THR A 245 16.59 9.07 -4.26
C THR A 245 18.00 8.50 -4.07
N ASN A 246 18.20 7.62 -3.10
CA ASN A 246 19.45 6.91 -2.86
C ASN A 246 19.26 5.39 -3.08
N GLU A 247 20.37 4.67 -3.02
CA GLU A 247 20.36 3.22 -3.23
C GLU A 247 19.37 2.53 -2.27
N VAL A 248 18.46 1.75 -2.86
CA VAL A 248 17.43 1.00 -2.13
C VAL A 248 17.81 -0.47 -2.11
N LYS A 249 17.88 -1.05 -0.90
CA LYS A 249 18.14 -2.46 -0.68
C LYS A 249 16.99 -3.10 0.08
N PHE A 250 16.68 -4.34 -0.24
CA PHE A 250 15.72 -5.11 0.55
C PHE A 250 16.12 -5.10 2.04
N GLY A 251 15.16 -4.77 2.92
CA GLY A 251 15.42 -4.62 4.36
C GLY A 251 16.10 -3.31 4.79
N GLY A 252 16.39 -2.38 3.87
CA GLY A 252 17.14 -1.16 4.12
C GLY A 252 16.33 0.05 4.63
N LEU A 253 15.06 -0.09 4.99
CA LEU A 253 14.21 1.04 5.43
C LEU A 253 14.83 1.82 6.61
N ALA A 254 15.42 1.14 7.58
CA ALA A 254 15.99 1.78 8.76
C ALA A 254 17.22 2.68 8.46
N SER A 255 17.89 2.45 7.34
CA SER A 255 19.05 3.23 6.89
C SER A 255 18.74 4.20 5.76
N PHE A 256 17.47 4.30 5.32
CA PHE A 256 17.06 5.15 4.22
C PHE A 256 17.12 6.63 4.61
N ASN A 257 17.66 7.46 3.72
CA ASN A 257 17.79 8.90 3.94
C ASN A 257 16.76 9.67 3.08
N PHE A 258 15.79 10.31 3.72
CA PHE A 258 14.73 11.08 3.07
C PHE A 258 15.18 12.46 2.57
N LYS A 259 16.33 12.96 3.03
CA LYS A 259 16.75 14.35 2.83
C LYS A 259 16.91 14.75 1.37
N ASN A 260 17.40 13.86 0.54
CA ASN A 260 17.62 14.15 -0.88
C ASN A 260 16.31 14.29 -1.67
N PHE A 261 15.24 13.64 -1.22
CA PHE A 261 13.94 13.71 -1.89
C PHE A 261 13.26 15.06 -1.72
N GLU A 262 13.49 15.78 -0.64
CA GLU A 262 12.98 17.15 -0.45
C GLU A 262 13.35 18.06 -1.64
N THR A 263 14.63 18.09 -2.03
CA THR A 263 15.11 18.89 -3.15
C THR A 263 14.45 18.46 -4.47
N VAL A 264 14.39 17.15 -4.73
CA VAL A 264 13.75 16.60 -5.95
C VAL A 264 12.28 17.00 -6.03
N LEU A 265 11.55 16.90 -4.92
CA LEU A 265 10.13 17.22 -4.91
C LEU A 265 9.90 18.73 -5.01
N VAL A 266 10.53 19.50 -4.12
CA VAL A 266 10.16 20.92 -3.91
C VAL A 266 10.84 21.85 -4.92
N ASP A 267 12.12 21.62 -5.17
CA ASP A 267 12.91 22.56 -5.98
C ASP A 267 12.97 22.16 -7.48
N GLU A 268 12.60 20.91 -7.81
CA GLU A 268 12.64 20.41 -9.19
C GLU A 268 11.26 20.02 -9.73
N LEU A 269 10.53 19.09 -9.06
CA LEU A 269 9.26 18.58 -9.58
C LEU A 269 8.12 19.59 -9.46
N VAL A 270 7.97 20.27 -8.32
CA VAL A 270 6.90 21.28 -8.14
C VAL A 270 6.97 22.38 -9.20
N PRO A 271 8.13 23.02 -9.45
CA PRO A 271 8.25 23.99 -10.54
C PRO A 271 8.00 23.39 -11.93
N TYR A 272 8.46 22.18 -12.19
CA TYR A 272 8.19 21.48 -13.45
C TYR A 272 6.69 21.28 -13.68
N ILE A 273 5.95 20.83 -12.68
CA ILE A 273 4.49 20.62 -12.75
C ILE A 273 3.77 21.96 -12.99
N ASP A 274 4.15 23.00 -12.27
CA ASP A 274 3.54 24.34 -12.42
C ASP A 274 3.80 24.94 -13.80
N ALA A 275 4.94 24.64 -14.42
CA ALA A 275 5.29 25.10 -15.76
C ALA A 275 4.57 24.35 -16.89
N ASN A 276 4.29 23.04 -16.69
CA ASN A 276 3.79 22.17 -17.76
C ASN A 276 2.29 21.86 -17.64
N PHE A 277 1.67 22.07 -16.48
CA PHE A 277 0.24 21.82 -16.24
C PHE A 277 -0.48 23.08 -15.77
N LYS A 278 -1.78 23.11 -15.92
CA LYS A 278 -2.61 24.24 -15.45
C LYS A 278 -2.88 24.10 -13.95
N THR A 279 -1.92 24.51 -13.16
CA THR A 279 -1.98 24.47 -11.69
C THR A 279 -2.28 25.84 -11.09
N ILE A 280 -2.87 25.84 -9.88
CA ILE A 280 -2.94 27.01 -9.02
C ILE A 280 -1.66 26.99 -8.15
N ALA A 281 -0.61 27.66 -8.62
CA ALA A 281 0.72 27.68 -8.02
C ALA A 281 0.78 28.49 -6.70
N LYS A 282 0.00 28.08 -5.69
CA LYS A 282 -0.08 28.71 -4.37
C LYS A 282 -0.06 27.65 -3.29
N LYS A 283 0.52 27.96 -2.13
CA LYS A 283 0.55 27.11 -0.93
C LYS A 283 -0.83 26.50 -0.61
N ASP A 284 -1.86 27.35 -0.51
CA ASP A 284 -3.21 26.95 -0.14
C ASP A 284 -3.92 26.08 -1.21
N SER A 285 -3.28 25.89 -2.34
CA SER A 285 -3.74 25.02 -3.43
C SER A 285 -2.80 23.86 -3.71
N ARG A 286 -1.86 23.60 -2.79
CA ARG A 286 -0.99 22.43 -2.81
C ARG A 286 -1.20 21.59 -1.56
N ALA A 287 -1.32 20.29 -1.75
CA ALA A 287 -1.33 19.28 -0.68
C ALA A 287 -0.17 18.32 -0.88
N MET A 288 0.35 17.80 0.21
CA MET A 288 1.26 16.66 0.18
C MET A 288 0.72 15.58 1.10
N ALA A 289 0.70 14.35 0.59
CA ALA A 289 0.29 13.17 1.36
C ALA A 289 1.11 11.96 0.92
N GLY A 290 1.14 10.93 1.75
CA GLY A 290 1.78 9.68 1.39
C GLY A 290 1.46 8.55 2.34
N LEU A 291 1.62 7.33 1.83
CA LEU A 291 1.45 6.11 2.60
C LEU A 291 2.79 5.64 3.19
N SER A 292 2.78 5.12 4.41
CA SER A 292 3.95 4.51 5.05
C SER A 292 5.19 5.44 5.01
N MET A 293 6.25 5.06 4.29
CA MET A 293 7.43 5.89 4.03
C MET A 293 7.04 7.26 3.44
N GLY A 294 6.13 7.28 2.47
CA GLY A 294 5.65 8.54 1.87
C GLY A 294 4.95 9.47 2.88
N GLY A 295 4.35 8.92 3.94
CA GLY A 295 3.86 9.71 5.07
C GLY A 295 5.02 10.31 5.89
N MET A 296 6.09 9.54 6.11
CA MET A 296 7.31 10.06 6.76
C MET A 296 7.98 11.17 5.93
N GLU A 297 8.05 11.01 4.61
CA GLU A 297 8.50 12.05 3.67
C GLU A 297 7.63 13.29 3.76
N THR A 298 6.30 13.09 3.74
CA THR A 298 5.33 14.18 3.89
C THR A 298 5.58 14.96 5.18
N ARG A 299 5.70 14.27 6.32
CA ARG A 299 5.97 14.92 7.60
C ARG A 299 7.27 15.74 7.56
N ASN A 300 8.35 15.12 7.09
CA ASN A 300 9.67 15.78 7.09
C ASN A 300 9.68 17.01 6.16
N ILE A 301 9.14 16.88 4.94
CA ILE A 301 9.16 17.95 3.94
C ILE A 301 8.23 19.10 4.33
N THR A 302 7.03 18.80 4.82
CA THR A 302 6.09 19.86 5.23
C THR A 302 6.58 20.66 6.45
N LEU A 303 7.36 20.04 7.33
CA LEU A 303 7.99 20.72 8.47
C LEU A 303 9.24 21.52 8.06
N ALA A 304 10.02 21.02 7.09
CA ALA A 304 11.22 21.71 6.59
C ALA A 304 10.86 22.88 5.65
N ARG A 305 9.79 22.72 4.86
CA ARG A 305 9.36 23.67 3.81
C ARG A 305 7.89 24.09 4.01
N PRO A 306 7.54 24.73 5.12
CA PRO A 306 6.16 25.06 5.48
C PRO A 306 5.49 26.07 4.55
N GLU A 307 6.25 26.75 3.71
CA GLU A 307 5.76 27.71 2.71
C GLU A 307 5.19 27.06 1.45
N VAL A 308 5.40 25.75 1.23
CA VAL A 308 5.08 25.08 -0.05
C VAL A 308 3.69 24.49 -0.07
N PHE A 309 3.27 23.82 1.01
CA PHE A 309 2.03 23.04 1.08
C PHE A 309 1.09 23.59 2.14
N GLY A 310 -0.20 23.65 1.83
CA GLY A 310 -1.25 24.07 2.77
C GLY A 310 -2.01 22.91 3.42
N TYR A 311 -1.93 21.71 2.87
CA TYR A 311 -2.61 20.50 3.37
C TYR A 311 -1.63 19.35 3.50
N TYR A 312 -1.74 18.59 4.59
CA TYR A 312 -0.84 17.50 4.94
C TYR A 312 -1.62 16.21 5.19
N GLY A 313 -1.15 15.08 4.62
CA GLY A 313 -1.76 13.76 4.81
C GLY A 313 -0.74 12.68 5.18
N LEU A 314 -0.90 12.07 6.36
CA LEU A 314 -0.08 10.95 6.83
C LEU A 314 -0.92 9.67 6.86
N LEU A 315 -0.69 8.78 5.89
CA LEU A 315 -1.44 7.52 5.74
C LEU A 315 -0.56 6.37 6.23
N SER A 316 -0.80 5.85 7.43
CA SER A 316 0.07 4.88 8.12
C SER A 316 1.55 5.34 8.17
N GLY A 317 1.81 6.64 8.21
CA GLY A 317 3.15 7.24 8.06
C GLY A 317 3.58 8.12 9.23
N GLY A 318 3.00 7.94 10.40
CA GLY A 318 3.33 8.71 11.59
C GLY A 318 2.26 9.74 11.99
N THR A 319 2.64 10.71 12.81
CA THR A 319 1.77 11.76 13.34
C THR A 319 2.50 13.10 13.37
N TYR A 320 1.74 14.18 13.45
CA TYR A 320 2.23 15.47 13.95
C TYR A 320 1.84 15.64 15.42
N SER A 321 2.67 16.38 16.17
CA SER A 321 2.25 17.00 17.42
C SER A 321 1.95 18.50 17.21
N PRO A 322 1.16 19.13 18.08
CA PRO A 322 0.91 20.57 17.97
C PRO A 322 2.19 21.43 17.97
N GLU A 323 3.23 20.97 18.65
CA GLU A 323 4.52 21.65 18.77
C GLU A 323 5.37 21.57 17.48
N ASP A 324 5.10 20.60 16.62
CA ASP A 324 5.79 20.47 15.32
C ASP A 324 5.49 21.69 14.40
N ILE A 325 4.31 22.30 14.54
CA ILE A 325 3.81 23.36 13.65
C ILE A 325 3.57 24.64 14.45
N LYS A 326 4.39 25.67 14.19
CA LYS A 326 4.41 26.91 15.00
C LYS A 326 3.13 27.74 14.93
N ASP A 327 2.45 27.72 13.80
CA ASP A 327 1.26 28.58 13.57
C ASP A 327 0.17 27.76 12.86
N PRO A 328 -0.93 27.41 13.57
CA PRO A 328 -2.06 26.70 13.01
C PRO A 328 -2.71 27.37 11.78
N ALA A 329 -2.67 28.70 11.69
CA ALA A 329 -3.25 29.43 10.57
C ALA A 329 -2.51 29.19 9.24
N GLN A 330 -1.26 28.71 9.30
CA GLN A 330 -0.47 28.38 8.11
C GLN A 330 -0.84 27.04 7.47
N VAL A 331 -1.59 26.17 8.15
CA VAL A 331 -2.00 24.86 7.65
C VAL A 331 -3.51 24.81 7.51
N LYS A 332 -3.99 24.56 6.31
CA LYS A 332 -5.42 24.53 5.99
C LYS A 332 -6.10 23.23 6.39
N GLY A 333 -5.36 22.13 6.45
CA GLY A 333 -5.87 20.85 6.90
C GLY A 333 -4.78 19.81 7.13
N ILE A 334 -5.00 18.99 8.15
CA ILE A 334 -4.14 17.83 8.48
C ILE A 334 -5.02 16.59 8.51
N PHE A 335 -4.63 15.57 7.74
CA PHE A 335 -5.26 14.27 7.77
C PHE A 335 -4.27 13.21 8.25
N ILE A 336 -4.66 12.40 9.23
CA ILE A 336 -3.83 11.33 9.78
C ILE A 336 -4.66 10.06 9.84
N SER A 337 -4.15 8.97 9.30
CA SER A 337 -4.89 7.70 9.27
C SER A 337 -4.01 6.47 9.46
N CYS A 338 -4.64 5.37 9.80
CA CYS A 338 -4.08 4.01 9.76
C CYS A 338 -5.18 2.96 9.66
N GLY A 339 -4.78 1.69 9.50
CA GLY A 339 -5.68 0.55 9.67
C GLY A 339 -5.96 0.25 11.14
N SER A 340 -7.11 -0.34 11.43
CA SER A 340 -7.48 -0.71 12.81
C SER A 340 -6.55 -1.76 13.43
N LYS A 341 -5.82 -2.51 12.61
CA LYS A 341 -4.82 -3.50 13.02
C LYS A 341 -3.42 -2.90 13.25
N GLU A 342 -3.24 -1.58 13.06
CA GLU A 342 -1.95 -0.87 13.17
C GLU A 342 -1.76 -0.11 14.51
N GLY A 343 -2.61 -0.34 15.51
CA GLY A 343 -2.55 0.40 16.77
C GLY A 343 -3.10 1.83 16.66
N PRO A 344 -4.41 1.99 16.39
CA PRO A 344 -5.05 3.24 15.98
C PRO A 344 -5.11 4.31 17.07
N ASP A 345 -4.97 3.95 18.35
CA ASP A 345 -5.13 4.88 19.47
C ASP A 345 -4.19 6.10 19.37
N ARG A 346 -2.93 5.86 18.99
CA ARG A 346 -1.94 6.92 18.80
C ARG A 346 -2.35 7.90 17.71
N ILE A 347 -2.94 7.41 16.62
CA ILE A 347 -3.40 8.23 15.49
C ILE A 347 -4.56 9.12 15.91
N MET A 348 -5.53 8.54 16.62
CA MET A 348 -6.70 9.29 17.09
C MET A 348 -6.33 10.31 18.16
N GLN A 349 -5.46 9.96 19.12
CA GLN A 349 -4.96 10.89 20.15
C GLN A 349 -4.21 12.07 19.52
N ALA A 350 -3.36 11.83 18.51
CA ALA A 350 -2.66 12.89 17.80
C ALA A 350 -3.62 13.83 17.05
N ALA A 351 -4.64 13.28 16.38
CA ALA A 351 -5.64 14.10 15.70
C ALA A 351 -6.44 14.98 16.67
N GLU A 352 -6.84 14.43 17.82
CA GLU A 352 -7.55 15.20 18.85
C GLU A 352 -6.65 16.27 19.50
N ALA A 353 -5.37 15.98 19.75
CA ALA A 353 -4.42 16.97 20.24
C ALA A 353 -4.24 18.14 19.25
N LEU A 354 -4.14 17.85 17.96
CA LEU A 354 -4.09 18.89 16.92
C LEU A 354 -5.36 19.73 16.87
N LYS A 355 -6.55 19.10 16.95
CA LYS A 355 -7.82 19.84 17.02
C LYS A 355 -7.88 20.76 18.26
N ALA A 356 -7.49 20.24 19.43
CA ALA A 356 -7.46 21.02 20.68
C ALA A 356 -6.50 22.23 20.59
N ALA A 357 -5.44 22.13 19.78
CA ALA A 357 -4.51 23.21 19.49
C ALA A 357 -4.97 24.17 18.37
N GLY A 358 -6.19 23.99 17.84
CA GLY A 358 -6.78 24.89 16.84
C GLY A 358 -6.53 24.51 15.39
N PHE A 359 -5.94 23.33 15.09
CA PHE A 359 -5.77 22.88 13.72
C PHE A 359 -7.07 22.29 13.15
N ASN A 360 -7.30 22.48 11.84
CA ASN A 360 -8.29 21.73 11.08
C ASN A 360 -7.72 20.31 10.83
N ALA A 361 -7.84 19.44 11.80
CA ALA A 361 -7.28 18.09 11.76
C ALA A 361 -8.39 17.02 11.73
N LYS A 362 -8.17 15.93 10.96
CA LYS A 362 -9.03 14.75 10.92
C LYS A 362 -8.19 13.50 11.14
N GLY A 363 -8.54 12.68 12.13
CA GLY A 363 -8.07 11.32 12.28
C GLY A 363 -9.04 10.34 11.62
N TYR A 364 -8.51 9.27 11.01
CA TYR A 364 -9.30 8.21 10.43
C TYR A 364 -8.68 6.83 10.70
N VAL A 365 -9.52 5.86 11.03
CA VAL A 365 -9.12 4.46 11.22
C VAL A 365 -9.90 3.61 10.24
N SER A 366 -9.20 2.95 9.31
CA SER A 366 -9.81 2.03 8.35
C SER A 366 -10.18 0.71 9.06
N PRO A 367 -11.48 0.35 9.12
CA PRO A 367 -11.91 -0.80 9.88
C PRO A 367 -11.45 -2.12 9.24
N GLY A 368 -11.02 -3.09 10.06
CA GLY A 368 -10.67 -4.45 9.63
C GLY A 368 -9.36 -4.58 8.86
N THR A 369 -8.62 -3.49 8.62
CA THR A 369 -7.43 -3.46 7.78
C THR A 369 -6.14 -3.20 8.56
N GLY A 370 -5.00 -3.59 7.96
CA GLY A 370 -3.64 -3.35 8.46
C GLY A 370 -2.86 -2.39 7.57
N HIS A 371 -1.55 -2.62 7.46
CA HIS A 371 -0.62 -1.82 6.65
C HIS A 371 -0.69 -2.24 5.18
N GLU A 372 -1.72 -1.83 4.47
CA GLU A 372 -2.09 -2.36 3.15
C GLU A 372 -2.89 -1.37 2.30
N PHE A 373 -3.01 -1.65 0.98
CA PHE A 373 -3.64 -0.71 0.03
C PHE A 373 -5.10 -0.41 0.33
N LEU A 374 -5.89 -1.33 0.89
CA LEU A 374 -7.28 -1.02 1.22
C LEU A 374 -7.38 0.07 2.30
N THR A 375 -6.47 0.05 3.30
CA THR A 375 -6.34 1.16 4.27
C THR A 375 -6.10 2.49 3.57
N TRP A 376 -5.18 2.52 2.60
CA TRP A 376 -4.77 3.77 1.94
C TRP A 376 -5.77 4.23 0.88
N ARG A 377 -6.45 3.33 0.19
CA ARG A 377 -7.59 3.65 -0.68
C ARG A 377 -8.71 4.34 0.10
N ARG A 378 -9.13 3.77 1.24
CA ARG A 378 -10.12 4.36 2.14
C ARG A 378 -9.64 5.69 2.72
N SER A 379 -8.35 5.77 3.08
CA SER A 379 -7.74 7.01 3.57
C SER A 379 -7.78 8.14 2.53
N LEU A 380 -7.48 7.84 1.26
CA LEU A 380 -7.58 8.82 0.17
C LEU A 380 -9.04 9.29 -0.01
N ARG A 381 -10.01 8.37 0.00
CA ARG A 381 -11.44 8.69 -0.05
C ARG A 381 -11.85 9.62 1.09
N GLU A 382 -11.40 9.36 2.30
CA GLU A 382 -11.73 10.15 3.50
C GLU A 382 -11.01 11.51 3.55
N MET A 383 -9.83 11.61 2.93
CA MET A 383 -9.02 12.82 2.87
C MET A 383 -9.49 13.78 1.78
N ALA A 384 -9.83 13.28 0.60
CA ALA A 384 -10.12 14.09 -0.59
C ALA A 384 -11.18 15.18 -0.37
N PRO A 385 -12.30 14.95 0.37
CA PRO A 385 -13.31 15.98 0.64
C PRO A 385 -12.81 17.18 1.45
N MET A 386 -11.74 17.03 2.26
CA MET A 386 -11.22 18.15 3.06
C MET A 386 -10.18 18.98 2.30
N LEU A 387 -9.67 18.49 1.18
CA LEU A 387 -8.66 19.20 0.41
C LEU A 387 -9.26 20.37 -0.38
N PHE A 388 -8.55 21.51 -0.37
CA PHE A 388 -8.84 22.68 -1.20
C PHE A 388 -10.24 23.31 -0.98
N GLN A 389 -10.80 23.15 0.20
CA GLN A 389 -12.03 23.84 0.58
C GLN A 389 -11.76 25.36 0.73
N LYS A 390 -12.83 26.20 0.55
CA LYS A 390 -12.72 27.66 0.66
C LYS A 390 -12.54 28.10 2.11
#